data_0c677b31f56dd12d3558a9b77099594d
#
_entry.id   0c677b31f56dd12d3558a9b77099594d
#
_cell.length_a   1.000
_cell.length_b   1.000
_cell.length_c   1.000
_cell.angle_alpha   90.00
_cell.angle_beta   90.00
_cell.angle_gamma   90.00
#
_symmetry.space_group_name_H-M   'P 1'
#
loop_
_entity.id
_entity.type
_entity.pdbx_description
1 polymer ?
#
loop_
_entity_poly.entity_id
_entity_poly.type
_entity_poly.pdbx_seq_one_letter_code
_entity_poly.pdbx_strand_id
1 'polypeptide(L)'
;MRALAAVLVLAGCAALPGEEVGGLFEVYRDTDVPIVSKALFEPERYLGTWYEVARYPVPFEAGCVGVTAEYAAIDAETISVKNTCRNPDGSERSVIDGTAEIVGPGRLEVSFPSVPFGAADYWVLWTDEGYRTAVVGAPNGRSGWILNRDPEIPEDRLKAAREVLDFNGYDLDRLMMVRQ
;
A
#
# COMPACT_ATOMS: atom_id res chain seq x y z
N MET A 1 35.03 50.15 29.71
CA MET A 1 34.34 48.83 29.83
C MET A 1 33.38 48.71 28.65
N ARG A 2 33.76 47.90 27.65
CA ARG A 2 32.91 47.66 26.45
C ARG A 2 32.27 46.29 26.61
N ALA A 3 30.95 46.28 26.72
CA ALA A 3 30.18 45.04 26.75
C ALA A 3 30.05 44.46 25.32
N LEU A 4 30.59 43.27 25.09
CA LEU A 4 30.27 42.47 23.91
C LEU A 4 28.93 41.79 24.09
N ALA A 5 27.96 42.15 23.24
CA ALA A 5 26.73 41.39 23.10
C ALA A 5 26.97 40.20 22.18
N ALA A 6 26.90 39.01 22.71
CA ALA A 6 26.92 37.78 21.91
C ALA A 6 25.53 37.55 21.28
N VAL A 7 25.46 37.62 19.96
CA VAL A 7 24.25 37.24 19.21
C VAL A 7 24.27 35.71 19.04
N LEU A 8 23.40 35.03 19.75
CA LEU A 8 23.10 33.60 19.52
C LEU A 8 22.28 33.49 18.22
N VAL A 9 22.92 33.01 17.15
CA VAL A 9 22.20 32.58 15.96
C VAL A 9 21.64 31.18 16.24
N LEU A 10 20.35 31.09 16.53
CA LEU A 10 19.63 29.83 16.54
C LEU A 10 19.46 29.36 15.09
N ALA A 11 20.33 28.45 14.66
CA ALA A 11 20.13 27.70 13.43
C ALA A 11 18.88 26.79 13.63
N GLY A 12 17.74 27.26 13.15
CA GLY A 12 16.55 26.42 13.02
C GLY A 12 16.84 25.32 12.01
N CYS A 13 17.00 24.08 12.49
CA CYS A 13 16.90 22.92 11.63
C CYS A 13 15.45 22.89 11.09
N ALA A 14 15.28 23.35 9.85
CA ALA A 14 14.08 23.04 9.10
C ALA A 14 14.08 21.51 8.89
N ALA A 15 13.25 20.80 9.63
CA ALA A 15 12.98 19.40 9.33
C ALA A 15 12.45 19.34 7.91
N LEU A 16 13.10 18.59 7.05
CA LEU A 16 12.52 18.17 5.78
C LEU A 16 11.17 17.52 6.09
N PRO A 17 10.13 17.69 5.25
CA PRO A 17 8.88 16.99 5.47
C PRO A 17 9.20 15.50 5.53
N GLY A 18 9.16 14.94 6.73
CA GLY A 18 9.45 13.53 6.98
C GLY A 18 8.31 12.73 6.33
N GLU A 19 8.69 11.78 5.51
CA GLU A 19 7.80 10.71 5.09
C GLU A 19 7.17 10.11 6.36
N GLU A 20 5.84 10.14 6.47
CA GLU A 20 5.15 9.54 7.61
C GLU A 20 5.41 8.04 7.61
N VAL A 21 6.24 7.59 8.52
CA VAL A 21 6.44 6.16 8.78
C VAL A 21 5.30 5.71 9.67
N GLY A 22 4.34 4.98 9.09
CA GLY A 22 3.23 4.42 9.85
C GLY A 22 3.71 3.53 11.01
N GLY A 23 3.00 3.57 12.14
CA GLY A 23 3.27 2.68 13.27
C GLY A 23 2.80 1.24 12.97
N LEU A 24 3.47 0.23 13.57
CA LEU A 24 3.09 -1.19 13.45
C LEU A 24 1.63 -1.49 13.85
N PHE A 25 1.02 -0.63 14.66
CA PHE A 25 -0.34 -0.80 15.18
C PHE A 25 -1.27 0.33 14.76
N GLU A 26 -0.85 1.15 13.81
CA GLU A 26 -1.68 2.24 13.31
C GLU A 26 -2.86 1.71 12.52
N VAL A 27 -4.03 2.31 12.71
CA VAL A 27 -5.28 1.92 12.04
C VAL A 27 -5.76 3.10 11.20
N TYR A 28 -6.01 2.85 9.94
CA TYR A 28 -6.34 3.87 8.92
C TYR A 28 -7.80 3.85 8.50
N ARG A 29 -8.62 3.00 9.13
CA ARG A 29 -10.05 2.94 8.85
C ARG A 29 -10.87 2.88 10.13
N ASP A 30 -12.10 3.35 10.06
CA ASP A 30 -13.11 3.07 11.07
C ASP A 30 -13.52 1.59 10.98
N THR A 31 -13.13 0.80 11.98
CA THR A 31 -13.40 -0.65 12.01
C THR A 31 -14.86 -0.99 12.33
N ASP A 32 -15.68 -0.02 12.77
CA ASP A 32 -17.12 -0.19 12.96
C ASP A 32 -17.87 -0.13 11.62
N VAL A 33 -17.28 0.45 10.58
CA VAL A 33 -17.78 0.39 9.21
C VAL A 33 -17.54 -1.01 8.63
N PRO A 34 -18.55 -1.73 8.12
CA PRO A 34 -18.34 -3.03 7.47
C PRO A 34 -17.41 -2.92 6.27
N ILE A 35 -16.37 -3.76 6.22
CA ILE A 35 -15.51 -3.85 5.03
C ILE A 35 -16.09 -4.85 4.04
N VAL A 36 -16.06 -4.52 2.75
CA VAL A 36 -16.64 -5.33 1.68
C VAL A 36 -15.57 -5.70 0.65
N SER A 37 -15.36 -6.99 0.45
CA SER A 37 -14.52 -7.50 -0.64
C SER A 37 -15.29 -7.64 -1.95
N LYS A 38 -14.57 -7.67 -3.07
CA LYS A 38 -15.13 -7.85 -4.42
C LYS A 38 -15.78 -9.22 -4.56
N ALA A 39 -17.13 -9.27 -4.62
CA ALA A 39 -17.90 -10.51 -4.68
C ALA A 39 -17.63 -11.34 -5.96
N LEU A 40 -17.47 -10.67 -7.11
CA LEU A 40 -17.12 -11.30 -8.39
C LEU A 40 -15.64 -11.07 -8.68
N PHE A 41 -14.78 -11.69 -7.89
CA PHE A 41 -13.34 -11.64 -8.08
C PHE A 41 -12.89 -12.78 -9.00
N GLU A 42 -12.13 -12.44 -10.03
CA GLU A 42 -11.56 -13.37 -11.01
C GLU A 42 -10.03 -13.39 -10.81
N PRO A 43 -9.47 -14.38 -10.09
CA PRO A 43 -8.06 -14.41 -9.76
C PRO A 43 -7.13 -14.35 -10.98
N GLU A 44 -7.50 -15.03 -12.07
CA GLU A 44 -6.70 -15.08 -13.30
C GLU A 44 -6.48 -13.69 -13.92
N ARG A 45 -7.47 -12.79 -13.77
CA ARG A 45 -7.37 -11.41 -14.24
C ARG A 45 -6.55 -10.52 -13.31
N TYR A 46 -6.35 -10.97 -12.07
CA TYR A 46 -5.56 -10.25 -11.07
C TYR A 46 -4.06 -10.55 -11.19
N LEU A 47 -3.68 -11.65 -11.85
CA LEU A 47 -2.28 -12.04 -12.07
C LEU A 47 -1.50 -11.00 -12.88
N GLY A 48 -0.15 -11.09 -12.81
CA GLY A 48 0.80 -10.20 -13.47
C GLY A 48 1.23 -9.04 -12.58
N THR A 49 1.77 -8.01 -13.22
CA THR A 49 2.39 -6.87 -12.52
C THR A 49 1.37 -5.79 -12.21
N TRP A 50 1.48 -5.24 -11.00
CA TRP A 50 0.78 -4.06 -10.52
C TRP A 50 1.78 -3.04 -9.98
N TYR A 51 1.53 -1.77 -10.25
CA TYR A 51 2.23 -0.64 -9.65
C TYR A 51 1.42 -0.11 -8.47
N GLU A 52 2.07 0.07 -7.33
CA GLU A 52 1.47 0.68 -6.17
C GLU A 52 1.47 2.20 -6.35
N VAL A 53 0.33 2.78 -6.68
CA VAL A 53 0.21 4.21 -6.95
C VAL A 53 -0.20 5.04 -5.73
N ALA A 54 -0.81 4.39 -4.73
CA ALA A 54 -1.07 4.99 -3.42
C ALA A 54 -1.12 3.91 -2.34
N ARG A 55 -0.79 4.30 -1.09
CA ARG A 55 -0.83 3.42 0.09
C ARG A 55 -1.15 4.18 1.37
N TYR A 56 -1.54 3.44 2.38
CA TYR A 56 -1.41 3.88 3.76
C TYR A 56 0.01 3.58 4.27
N PRO A 57 0.59 4.47 5.11
CA PRO A 57 1.96 4.27 5.61
C PRO A 57 2.10 2.95 6.36
N VAL A 58 3.05 2.12 5.93
CA VAL A 58 3.41 0.87 6.61
C VAL A 58 4.92 0.82 6.84
N PRO A 59 5.40 0.36 8.00
CA PRO A 59 6.83 0.45 8.35
C PRO A 59 7.75 -0.26 7.37
N PHE A 60 7.30 -1.37 6.77
CA PHE A 60 8.10 -2.18 5.86
C PHE A 60 8.24 -1.58 4.45
N GLU A 61 7.48 -0.53 4.13
CA GLU A 61 7.57 0.22 2.86
C GLU A 61 8.10 1.65 3.06
N ALA A 62 8.58 1.99 4.26
CA ALA A 62 9.12 3.31 4.53
C ALA A 62 10.30 3.62 3.60
N GLY A 63 10.22 4.76 2.89
CA GLY A 63 11.22 5.20 1.90
C GLY A 63 11.20 4.42 0.57
N CYS A 64 10.23 3.55 0.35
CA CYS A 64 10.04 2.86 -0.93
C CYS A 64 9.42 3.78 -1.98
N VAL A 65 10.00 3.78 -3.17
CA VAL A 65 9.42 4.33 -4.40
C VAL A 65 9.44 3.26 -5.49
N GLY A 66 8.76 3.47 -6.60
CA GLY A 66 8.74 2.50 -7.70
C GLY A 66 8.30 1.10 -7.23
N VAL A 67 7.31 1.04 -6.33
CA VAL A 67 6.86 -0.23 -5.73
C VAL A 67 6.01 -1.00 -6.74
N THR A 68 6.36 -2.28 -6.93
CA THR A 68 5.59 -3.20 -7.75
C THR A 68 5.25 -4.47 -7.00
N ALA A 69 4.06 -5.01 -7.27
CA ALA A 69 3.65 -6.35 -6.85
C ALA A 69 3.42 -7.22 -8.08
N GLU A 70 4.04 -8.39 -8.12
CA GLU A 70 3.89 -9.37 -9.18
C GLU A 70 3.18 -10.61 -8.63
N TYR A 71 2.10 -11.03 -9.30
CA TYR A 71 1.30 -12.18 -8.92
C TYR A 71 1.33 -13.23 -10.03
N ALA A 72 1.60 -14.48 -9.68
CA ALA A 72 1.52 -15.60 -10.62
C ALA A 72 0.81 -16.81 -9.97
N ALA A 73 0.03 -17.55 -10.74
CA ALA A 73 -0.64 -18.73 -10.24
C ALA A 73 0.37 -19.83 -9.88
N ILE A 74 0.22 -20.42 -8.70
CA ILE A 74 0.87 -21.67 -8.31
C ILE A 74 -0.09 -22.82 -8.57
N ASP A 75 -1.32 -22.70 -8.10
CA ASP A 75 -2.42 -23.63 -8.33
C ASP A 75 -3.77 -22.89 -8.32
N ALA A 76 -4.89 -23.59 -8.17
CA ALA A 76 -6.24 -23.01 -8.23
C ALA A 76 -6.57 -22.07 -7.04
N GLU A 77 -5.90 -22.24 -5.91
CA GLU A 77 -6.18 -21.53 -4.66
C GLU A 77 -4.99 -20.71 -4.17
N THR A 78 -3.81 -20.87 -4.79
CA THR A 78 -2.56 -20.26 -4.34
C THR A 78 -1.91 -19.42 -5.43
N ILE A 79 -1.52 -18.20 -5.07
CA ILE A 79 -0.84 -17.23 -5.92
C ILE A 79 0.53 -16.94 -5.31
N SER A 80 1.60 -16.94 -6.12
CA SER A 80 2.89 -16.38 -5.70
C SER A 80 2.83 -14.86 -5.68
N VAL A 81 3.49 -14.26 -4.71
CA VAL A 81 3.59 -12.82 -4.51
C VAL A 81 5.05 -12.42 -4.52
N LYS A 82 5.42 -11.46 -5.36
CA LYS A 82 6.73 -10.85 -5.33
C LYS A 82 6.59 -9.33 -5.27
N ASN A 83 7.01 -8.72 -4.18
CA ASN A 83 7.00 -7.27 -4.02
C ASN A 83 8.41 -6.73 -4.17
N THR A 84 8.56 -5.69 -4.98
CA THR A 84 9.82 -4.99 -5.20
C THR A 84 9.70 -3.55 -4.75
N CYS A 85 10.60 -3.11 -3.88
CA CYS A 85 10.78 -1.72 -3.46
C CYS A 85 12.05 -1.16 -4.09
N ARG A 86 12.00 0.08 -4.57
CA ARG A 86 13.16 0.78 -5.15
C ARG A 86 13.56 2.00 -4.33
N ASN A 87 14.82 2.39 -4.49
CA ASN A 87 15.34 3.66 -4.00
C ASN A 87 14.93 4.81 -4.95
N PRO A 88 15.02 6.08 -4.50
CA PRO A 88 14.72 7.24 -5.34
C PRO A 88 15.57 7.37 -6.62
N ASP A 89 16.70 6.70 -6.70
CA ASP A 89 17.59 6.62 -7.87
C ASP A 89 17.19 5.50 -8.85
N GLY A 90 16.11 4.75 -8.55
CA GLY A 90 15.61 3.64 -9.36
C GLY A 90 16.28 2.29 -9.08
N SER A 91 17.34 2.23 -8.28
CA SER A 91 17.98 0.98 -7.88
C SER A 91 17.04 0.14 -6.99
N GLU A 92 17.15 -1.18 -7.07
CA GLU A 92 16.42 -2.09 -6.19
C GLU A 92 16.89 -1.93 -4.75
N ARG A 93 15.95 -1.72 -3.83
CA ARG A 93 16.22 -1.61 -2.40
C ARG A 93 15.93 -2.92 -1.68
N SER A 94 14.80 -3.55 -1.99
CA SER A 94 14.43 -4.83 -1.43
C SER A 94 13.45 -5.57 -2.33
N VAL A 95 13.51 -6.88 -2.26
CA VAL A 95 12.53 -7.81 -2.84
C VAL A 95 12.09 -8.76 -1.75
N ILE A 96 10.80 -9.05 -1.70
CA ILE A 96 10.23 -10.03 -0.80
C ILE A 96 9.32 -10.96 -1.59
N ASP A 97 9.53 -12.26 -1.42
CA ASP A 97 8.72 -13.31 -2.03
C ASP A 97 7.82 -13.96 -0.98
N GLY A 98 6.58 -14.24 -1.38
CA GLY A 98 5.56 -14.84 -0.53
C GLY A 98 4.51 -15.59 -1.32
N THR A 99 3.45 -15.96 -0.64
CA THR A 99 2.26 -16.61 -1.22
C THR A 99 0.99 -15.94 -0.71
N ALA A 100 -0.05 -15.99 -1.51
CA ALA A 100 -1.39 -15.59 -1.14
C ALA A 100 -2.34 -16.77 -1.35
N GLU A 101 -3.06 -17.17 -0.31
CA GLU A 101 -4.13 -18.17 -0.38
C GLU A 101 -5.47 -17.48 -0.61
N ILE A 102 -6.26 -17.96 -1.56
CA ILE A 102 -7.61 -17.46 -1.85
C ILE A 102 -8.59 -18.12 -0.87
N VAL A 103 -9.00 -17.38 0.16
CA VAL A 103 -9.88 -17.87 1.21
C VAL A 103 -11.35 -17.51 0.99
N GLY A 104 -11.66 -16.80 -0.11
CA GLY A 104 -13.02 -16.43 -0.48
C GLY A 104 -13.04 -15.37 -1.60
N PRO A 105 -14.22 -14.97 -2.06
CA PRO A 105 -14.32 -13.96 -3.13
C PRO A 105 -13.64 -12.66 -2.75
N GLY A 106 -12.57 -12.30 -3.46
CA GLY A 106 -11.75 -11.11 -3.20
C GLY A 106 -11.02 -11.11 -1.85
N ARG A 107 -10.93 -12.25 -1.17
CA ARG A 107 -10.26 -12.38 0.13
C ARG A 107 -9.08 -13.31 0.00
N LEU A 108 -7.92 -12.78 0.30
CA LEU A 108 -6.66 -13.53 0.30
C LEU A 108 -6.00 -13.40 1.67
N GLU A 109 -5.23 -14.43 2.02
CA GLU A 109 -4.30 -14.41 3.15
C GLU A 109 -2.88 -14.46 2.61
N VAL A 110 -2.09 -13.41 2.85
CA VAL A 110 -0.73 -13.27 2.32
C VAL A 110 0.28 -13.64 3.41
N SER A 111 1.23 -14.49 3.04
CA SER A 111 2.32 -14.94 3.90
C SER A 111 3.67 -14.67 3.25
N PHE A 112 4.62 -14.16 4.04
CA PHE A 112 6.01 -13.99 3.65
C PHE A 112 6.90 -14.78 4.61
N PRO A 113 7.65 -15.81 4.15
CA PRO A 113 8.49 -16.64 5.03
C PRO A 113 9.54 -15.87 5.83
N SER A 114 9.94 -14.69 5.33
CA SER A 114 10.88 -13.79 6.02
C SER A 114 10.25 -12.93 7.11
N VAL A 115 8.90 -12.94 7.24
CA VAL A 115 8.16 -12.13 8.22
C VAL A 115 7.57 -13.05 9.30
N PRO A 116 7.98 -12.92 10.58
CA PRO A 116 7.63 -13.89 11.63
C PRO A 116 6.19 -13.82 12.15
N PHE A 117 5.32 -12.98 11.59
CA PHE A 117 3.99 -12.70 12.14
C PHE A 117 2.82 -13.46 11.48
N GLY A 118 3.11 -14.51 10.69
CA GLY A 118 2.10 -15.34 10.05
C GLY A 118 1.43 -14.67 8.84
N ALA A 119 0.25 -15.19 8.47
CA ALA A 119 -0.54 -14.67 7.36
C ALA A 119 -1.25 -13.36 7.74
N ALA A 120 -1.42 -12.49 6.76
CA ALA A 120 -2.14 -11.22 6.89
C ALA A 120 -3.30 -11.16 5.90
N ASP A 121 -4.43 -10.60 6.36
CA ASP A 121 -5.56 -10.31 5.48
C ASP A 121 -5.16 -9.36 4.35
N TYR A 122 -5.51 -9.73 3.13
CA TYR A 122 -5.36 -8.95 1.93
C TYR A 122 -6.65 -9.05 1.12
N TRP A 123 -7.54 -8.07 1.29
CA TRP A 123 -8.83 -8.09 0.65
C TRP A 123 -8.84 -7.16 -0.55
N VAL A 124 -9.13 -7.70 -1.73
CA VAL A 124 -9.44 -6.90 -2.92
C VAL A 124 -10.85 -6.35 -2.75
N LEU A 125 -10.95 -5.06 -2.44
CA LEU A 125 -12.21 -4.38 -2.20
C LEU A 125 -12.92 -4.07 -3.51
N TRP A 126 -12.15 -3.72 -4.53
CA TRP A 126 -12.67 -3.35 -5.83
C TRP A 126 -11.61 -3.50 -6.93
N THR A 127 -12.07 -3.75 -8.15
CA THR A 127 -11.31 -3.49 -9.38
C THR A 127 -12.23 -2.82 -10.39
N ASP A 128 -11.68 -2.00 -11.29
CA ASP A 128 -12.46 -1.59 -12.46
C ASP A 128 -12.77 -2.82 -13.36
N GLU A 129 -13.72 -2.67 -14.29
CA GLU A 129 -14.15 -3.77 -15.16
C GLU A 129 -13.00 -4.38 -15.97
N GLY A 130 -12.02 -3.54 -16.34
CA GLY A 130 -10.83 -3.96 -17.09
C GLY A 130 -9.74 -4.61 -16.25
N TYR A 131 -9.85 -4.64 -14.92
CA TYR A 131 -8.76 -5.03 -14.00
C TYR A 131 -7.48 -4.23 -14.24
N ARG A 132 -7.65 -2.93 -14.51
CA ARG A 132 -6.53 -1.97 -14.69
C ARG A 132 -6.17 -1.26 -13.40
N THR A 133 -7.14 -1.08 -12.51
CA THR A 133 -6.96 -0.48 -11.18
C THR A 133 -7.61 -1.38 -10.14
N ALA A 134 -6.97 -1.54 -9.00
CA ALA A 134 -7.49 -2.30 -7.87
C ALA A 134 -7.37 -1.50 -6.57
N VAL A 135 -8.30 -1.72 -5.66
CA VAL A 135 -8.26 -1.21 -4.29
C VAL A 135 -8.15 -2.39 -3.35
N VAL A 136 -7.18 -2.32 -2.47
CA VAL A 136 -6.89 -3.36 -1.49
C VAL A 136 -6.97 -2.79 -0.09
N GLY A 137 -7.47 -3.58 0.83
CA GLY A 137 -7.54 -3.24 2.24
C GLY A 137 -7.50 -4.47 3.13
N ALA A 138 -7.56 -4.25 4.44
CA ALA A 138 -7.61 -5.31 5.43
C ALA A 138 -8.67 -4.98 6.49
N PRO A 139 -9.39 -6.00 7.04
CA PRO A 139 -10.42 -5.79 8.07
C PRO A 139 -9.93 -5.02 9.28
N ASN A 140 -8.69 -5.27 9.70
CA ASN A 140 -8.06 -4.58 10.84
C ASN A 140 -7.68 -3.12 10.55
N GLY A 141 -7.78 -2.65 9.29
CA GLY A 141 -7.52 -1.29 8.87
C GLY A 141 -6.06 -0.83 8.95
N ARG A 142 -5.11 -1.74 9.13
CA ARG A 142 -3.69 -1.41 9.32
C ARG A 142 -2.92 -1.21 8.03
N SER A 143 -3.53 -1.54 6.91
CA SER A 143 -2.93 -1.41 5.58
C SER A 143 -4.01 -1.19 4.53
N GLY A 144 -3.62 -0.63 3.40
CA GLY A 144 -4.47 -0.46 2.24
C GLY A 144 -3.69 0.19 1.11
N TRP A 145 -4.03 -0.17 -0.11
CA TRP A 145 -3.32 0.24 -1.33
C TRP A 145 -4.28 0.54 -2.47
N ILE A 146 -3.85 1.42 -3.35
CA ILE A 146 -4.38 1.55 -4.71
C ILE A 146 -3.29 1.04 -5.66
N LEU A 147 -3.63 0.02 -6.41
CA LEU A 147 -2.77 -0.59 -7.43
C LEU A 147 -3.26 -0.23 -8.82
N ASN A 148 -2.34 -0.08 -9.76
CA ASN A 148 -2.66 0.21 -11.15
C ASN A 148 -1.77 -0.60 -12.09
N ARG A 149 -2.24 -0.92 -13.30
CA ARG A 149 -1.44 -1.67 -14.30
C ARG A 149 -0.35 -0.82 -14.95
N ASP A 150 -0.49 0.49 -14.90
CA ASP A 150 0.50 1.44 -15.40
C ASP A 150 1.07 2.25 -14.24
N PRO A 151 2.31 2.74 -14.34
CA PRO A 151 2.92 3.60 -13.31
C PRO A 151 2.10 4.87 -13.01
N GLU A 152 1.39 5.37 -14.00
CA GLU A 152 0.51 6.53 -13.89
C GLU A 152 -0.95 6.09 -13.87
N ILE A 153 -1.70 6.56 -12.88
CA ILE A 153 -3.14 6.31 -12.77
C ILE A 153 -3.93 7.51 -13.31
N PRO A 154 -4.90 7.32 -14.23
CA PRO A 154 -5.83 8.38 -14.63
C PRO A 154 -6.66 8.91 -13.47
N GLU A 155 -6.94 10.22 -13.50
CA GLU A 155 -7.61 10.93 -12.41
C GLU A 155 -9.00 10.35 -12.08
N ASP A 156 -9.76 9.96 -13.09
CA ASP A 156 -11.08 9.35 -12.93
C ASP A 156 -11.02 8.01 -12.17
N ARG A 157 -10.03 7.17 -12.48
CA ARG A 157 -9.82 5.90 -11.77
C ARG A 157 -9.27 6.10 -10.36
N LEU A 158 -8.37 7.05 -10.17
CA LEU A 158 -7.89 7.41 -8.84
C LEU A 158 -9.04 7.91 -7.96
N LYS A 159 -9.92 8.76 -8.51
CA LYS A 159 -11.10 9.23 -7.80
C LYS A 159 -12.01 8.08 -7.39
N ALA A 160 -12.35 7.19 -8.33
CA ALA A 160 -13.18 6.02 -8.03
C ALA A 160 -12.54 5.11 -6.96
N ALA A 161 -11.23 4.88 -7.05
CA ALA A 161 -10.51 4.08 -6.05
C ALA A 161 -10.55 4.71 -4.64
N ARG A 162 -10.39 6.04 -4.56
CA ARG A 162 -10.51 6.77 -3.28
C ARG A 162 -11.93 6.68 -2.69
N GLU A 163 -12.97 6.80 -3.53
CA GLU A 163 -14.36 6.63 -3.09
C GLU A 163 -14.63 5.21 -2.54
N VAL A 164 -13.98 4.19 -3.11
CA VAL A 164 -14.06 2.81 -2.57
C VAL A 164 -13.38 2.71 -1.20
N LEU A 165 -12.24 3.35 -1.00
CA LEU A 165 -11.57 3.39 0.31
C LEU A 165 -12.45 4.09 1.36
N ASP A 166 -12.99 5.26 1.03
CA ASP A 166 -13.90 6.03 1.90
C ASP A 166 -15.14 5.21 2.28
N PHE A 167 -15.78 4.56 1.30
CA PHE A 167 -16.93 3.68 1.53
C PHE A 167 -16.62 2.53 2.51
N ASN A 168 -15.39 2.03 2.53
CA ASN A 168 -14.92 0.99 3.45
C ASN A 168 -14.36 1.58 4.76
N GLY A 169 -14.58 2.85 5.03
CA GLY A 169 -14.23 3.53 6.29
C GLY A 169 -12.79 3.99 6.38
N TYR A 170 -12.01 3.99 5.30
CA TYR A 170 -10.62 4.44 5.30
C TYR A 170 -10.52 5.97 5.31
N ASP A 171 -9.61 6.49 6.12
CA ASP A 171 -9.29 7.92 6.22
C ASP A 171 -8.43 8.37 5.01
N LEU A 172 -9.06 9.09 4.08
CA LEU A 172 -8.40 9.54 2.86
C LEU A 172 -7.31 10.60 3.08
N ASP A 173 -7.30 11.29 4.22
CA ASP A 173 -6.27 12.28 4.54
C ASP A 173 -4.93 11.61 4.89
N ARG A 174 -4.96 10.32 5.21
CA ARG A 174 -3.78 9.51 5.52
C ARG A 174 -3.26 8.71 4.31
N LEU A 175 -3.96 8.76 3.17
CA LEU A 175 -3.56 8.07 1.95
C LEU A 175 -2.43 8.84 1.26
N MET A 176 -1.29 8.19 1.08
CA MET A 176 -0.10 8.74 0.42
C MET A 176 -0.04 8.30 -1.03
N MET A 177 0.33 9.22 -1.94
CA MET A 177 0.70 8.87 -3.31
C MET A 177 2.11 8.30 -3.34
N VAL A 178 2.31 7.21 -4.07
CA VAL A 178 3.61 6.57 -4.27
C VAL A 178 4.19 7.01 -5.59
N ARG A 179 5.42 7.52 -5.56
CA ARG A 179 6.16 7.86 -6.78
C ARG A 179 6.62 6.58 -7.48
N GLN A 180 6.28 6.45 -8.73
CA GLN A 180 6.73 5.40 -9.64
C GLN A 180 7.94 5.87 -10.47
#